data_5f0c0eec7099209d77214cc3c0871b87
#
_entry.id   5f0c0eec7099209d77214cc3c0871b87
#
_cell.length_a   1.000
_cell.length_b   1.000
_cell.length_c   1.000
_cell.angle_alpha   90.00
_cell.angle_beta   90.00
_cell.angle_gamma   90.00
#
_symmetry.space_group_name_H-M   'P 1'
#
loop_
_entity.id
_entity.type
_entity.pdbx_description
1 polymer ?
#
loop_
_entity_poly.entity_id
_entity_poly.type
_entity_poly.pdbx_seq_one_letter_code
_entity_poly.pdbx_strand_id
1 'polypeptide(L)'
;MITLIGTGHVFDLSAALLNIFEEKEPEIIGVELDPQRYQAIMLRNTDPTTYHAAKKNLPIIYKMLAQFQENMAEQYGVNAGDEMLTAINYAQSHQLPVAFIDTNAQQLFVHMWKIMPFSEKFKLLFSGVAGFFVSKKRVEQELKHYQENFDSYIQEIGKKFPTIKRTLIDERNEYMVLKLVSLHEKHQKIVACVGDGHVPGISALLQEKQIPFETIRLQELQKPHIQEMNGSSAHFSINYKPF
;
A
#
# COMPACT_ATOMS: atom_id res chain seq x y z
N MET A 1 17.86 0.43 -12.95
CA MET A 1 17.72 -0.10 -11.58
C MET A 1 16.33 0.24 -11.04
N ILE A 2 15.73 -0.64 -10.26
CA ILE A 2 14.41 -0.42 -9.64
C ILE A 2 14.63 -0.15 -8.15
N THR A 3 14.12 0.97 -7.63
CA THR A 3 13.99 1.23 -6.19
C THR A 3 12.56 0.89 -5.78
N LEU A 4 12.39 -0.15 -4.99
CA LEU A 4 11.09 -0.62 -4.50
C LEU A 4 10.86 -0.08 -3.09
N ILE A 5 9.84 0.76 -2.93
CA ILE A 5 9.50 1.40 -1.66
C ILE A 5 8.26 0.74 -1.07
N GLY A 6 8.42 0.15 0.12
CA GLY A 6 7.32 -0.41 0.89
C GLY A 6 6.59 0.66 1.69
N THR A 7 5.30 0.87 1.44
CA THR A 7 4.46 1.85 2.13
C THR A 7 3.42 1.18 3.02
N GLY A 8 2.80 1.96 3.90
CA GLY A 8 1.72 1.50 4.78
C GLY A 8 0.65 2.58 4.95
N HIS A 9 -0.60 2.20 4.76
CA HIS A 9 -1.76 3.11 4.69
C HIS A 9 -2.13 3.83 6.00
N VAL A 10 -1.41 3.58 7.07
CA VAL A 10 -1.71 4.13 8.41
C VAL A 10 -0.69 5.18 8.87
N PHE A 11 0.22 5.59 7.98
CA PHE A 11 1.29 6.53 8.30
C PHE A 11 1.35 7.66 7.28
N ASP A 12 1.62 8.87 7.74
CA ASP A 12 2.01 9.95 6.83
C ASP A 12 3.47 9.77 6.45
N LEU A 13 3.68 9.27 5.24
CA LEU A 13 5.00 9.00 4.67
C LEU A 13 5.42 10.07 3.65
N SER A 14 4.62 11.13 3.48
CA SER A 14 4.80 12.11 2.41
C SER A 14 6.20 12.71 2.39
N ALA A 15 6.70 13.18 3.54
CA ALA A 15 8.03 13.80 3.62
C ALA A 15 9.16 12.81 3.31
N ALA A 16 9.06 11.56 3.81
CA ALA A 16 10.06 10.53 3.54
C ALA A 16 10.09 10.13 2.06
N LEU A 17 8.91 9.98 1.44
CA LEU A 17 8.79 9.67 0.01
C LEU A 17 9.40 10.78 -0.86
N LEU A 18 9.09 12.04 -0.58
CA LEU A 18 9.63 13.18 -1.33
C LEU A 18 11.17 13.20 -1.27
N ASN A 19 11.75 13.02 -0.09
CA ASN A 19 13.21 12.97 0.07
C ASN A 19 13.84 11.82 -0.76
N ILE A 20 13.20 10.65 -0.81
CA ILE A 20 13.69 9.53 -1.60
C ILE A 20 13.58 9.84 -3.10
N PHE A 21 12.49 10.43 -3.55
CA PHE A 21 12.36 10.81 -4.96
C PHE A 21 13.42 11.81 -5.39
N GLU A 22 13.73 12.81 -4.55
CA GLU A 22 14.82 13.76 -4.80
C GLU A 22 16.19 13.06 -4.82
N GLU A 23 16.44 12.11 -3.93
CA GLU A 23 17.72 11.36 -3.88
C GLU A 23 17.88 10.42 -5.09
N LYS A 24 16.80 9.71 -5.46
CA LYS A 24 16.87 8.69 -6.52
C LYS A 24 16.74 9.27 -7.93
N GLU A 25 16.19 10.49 -8.08
CA GLU A 25 15.97 11.15 -9.38
C GLU A 25 15.34 10.20 -10.41
N PRO A 26 14.12 9.70 -10.18
CA PRO A 26 13.50 8.70 -11.05
C PRO A 26 13.18 9.27 -12.45
N GLU A 27 13.27 8.43 -13.46
CA GLU A 27 12.76 8.71 -14.81
C GLU A 27 11.26 8.37 -14.93
N ILE A 28 10.75 7.50 -14.06
CA ILE A 28 9.35 7.10 -14.00
C ILE A 28 9.01 6.63 -12.58
N ILE A 29 7.79 6.92 -12.14
CA ILE A 29 7.27 6.44 -10.86
C ILE A 29 6.17 5.40 -11.10
N GLY A 30 6.36 4.19 -10.54
CA GLY A 30 5.34 3.15 -10.47
C GLY A 30 4.53 3.28 -9.19
N VAL A 31 3.22 3.10 -9.26
CA VAL A 31 2.34 3.12 -8.08
C VAL A 31 1.44 1.89 -8.05
N GLU A 32 1.24 1.31 -6.85
CA GLU A 32 0.32 0.19 -6.63
C GLU A 32 -1.13 0.67 -6.67
N LEU A 33 -1.52 1.19 -7.81
CA LEU A 33 -2.89 1.53 -8.16
C LEU A 33 -3.23 1.01 -9.55
N ASP A 34 -4.52 0.78 -9.78
CA ASP A 34 -5.07 0.68 -11.12
C ASP A 34 -5.74 2.02 -11.51
N PRO A 35 -5.94 2.29 -12.81
CA PRO A 35 -6.52 3.56 -13.27
C PRO A 35 -7.91 3.85 -12.70
N GLN A 36 -8.73 2.82 -12.44
CA GLN A 36 -10.08 3.02 -11.90
C GLN A 36 -10.03 3.40 -10.42
N ARG A 37 -9.14 2.79 -9.63
CA ARG A 37 -8.91 3.19 -8.24
C ARG A 37 -8.38 4.62 -8.16
N TYR A 38 -7.44 4.99 -9.03
CA TYR A 38 -6.95 6.37 -9.10
C TYR A 38 -8.10 7.35 -9.38
N GLN A 39 -8.93 7.08 -10.40
CA GLN A 39 -10.09 7.92 -10.70
C GLN A 39 -11.07 8.02 -9.51
N ALA A 40 -11.30 6.91 -8.80
CA ALA A 40 -12.17 6.89 -7.62
C ALA A 40 -11.61 7.76 -6.48
N ILE A 41 -10.28 7.72 -6.25
CA ILE A 41 -9.61 8.56 -5.25
C ILE A 41 -9.72 10.04 -5.65
N MET A 42 -9.45 10.37 -6.90
CA MET A 42 -9.58 11.73 -7.42
C MET A 42 -11.02 12.25 -7.29
N LEU A 43 -12.02 11.43 -7.66
CA LEU A 43 -13.43 11.80 -7.53
C LEU A 43 -13.83 12.02 -6.05
N ARG A 44 -13.36 11.16 -5.15
CA ARG A 44 -13.59 11.34 -3.70
C ARG A 44 -13.08 12.69 -3.21
N ASN A 45 -11.92 13.12 -3.68
CA ASN A 45 -11.28 14.36 -3.22
C ASN A 45 -11.87 15.62 -3.89
N THR A 46 -12.36 15.51 -5.14
CA THR A 46 -12.87 16.65 -5.92
C THR A 46 -14.40 16.81 -5.85
N ASP A 47 -15.13 15.70 -5.83
CA ASP A 47 -16.61 15.68 -5.75
C ASP A 47 -17.09 14.50 -4.87
N PRO A 48 -17.05 14.66 -3.54
CA PRO A 48 -17.49 13.64 -2.60
C PRO A 48 -18.94 13.20 -2.80
N THR A 49 -19.81 14.10 -3.28
CA THR A 49 -21.23 13.82 -3.48
C THR A 49 -21.47 12.83 -4.60
N THR A 50 -20.84 13.03 -5.74
CA THR A 50 -20.87 12.09 -6.86
C THR A 50 -20.18 10.77 -6.50
N TYR A 51 -19.08 10.79 -5.76
CA TYR A 51 -18.42 9.59 -5.24
C TYR A 51 -19.38 8.73 -4.37
N HIS A 52 -20.05 9.34 -3.41
CA HIS A 52 -21.01 8.64 -2.55
C HIS A 52 -22.23 8.12 -3.31
N ALA A 53 -22.71 8.86 -4.32
CA ALA A 53 -23.80 8.42 -5.18
C ALA A 53 -23.41 7.18 -6.02
N ALA A 54 -22.22 7.18 -6.61
CA ALA A 54 -21.69 6.03 -7.35
C ALA A 54 -21.54 4.79 -6.46
N LYS A 55 -21.12 4.97 -5.20
CA LYS A 55 -20.96 3.89 -4.22
C LYS A 55 -22.29 3.20 -3.85
N LYS A 56 -23.42 3.90 -3.90
CA LYS A 56 -24.75 3.30 -3.59
C LYS A 56 -25.12 2.16 -4.54
N ASN A 57 -24.62 2.18 -5.77
CA ASN A 57 -24.95 1.18 -6.80
C ASN A 57 -23.98 0.00 -6.84
N LEU A 58 -22.96 -0.04 -5.94
CA LEU A 58 -22.03 -1.16 -5.88
C LEU A 58 -22.68 -2.43 -5.31
N PRO A 59 -22.28 -3.63 -5.76
CA PRO A 59 -22.65 -4.89 -5.11
C PRO A 59 -22.27 -4.89 -3.62
N ILE A 60 -23.02 -5.68 -2.83
CA ILE A 60 -22.92 -5.65 -1.36
C ILE A 60 -21.52 -5.92 -0.83
N ILE A 61 -20.74 -6.79 -1.49
CA ILE A 61 -19.37 -7.12 -1.10
C ILE A 61 -18.41 -5.93 -1.27
N TYR A 62 -18.63 -5.12 -2.30
CA TYR A 62 -17.82 -3.89 -2.50
C TYR A 62 -18.20 -2.80 -1.50
N LYS A 63 -19.49 -2.73 -1.11
CA LYS A 63 -19.93 -1.83 -0.03
C LYS A 63 -19.27 -2.18 1.28
N MET A 64 -19.21 -3.47 1.63
CA MET A 64 -18.54 -3.95 2.84
C MET A 64 -17.03 -3.62 2.83
N LEU A 65 -16.35 -3.85 1.69
CA LEU A 65 -14.93 -3.53 1.56
C LEU A 65 -14.69 -2.02 1.66
N ALA A 66 -15.49 -1.21 0.97
CA ALA A 66 -15.39 0.25 1.04
C ALA A 66 -15.66 0.76 2.45
N GLN A 67 -16.64 0.20 3.17
CA GLN A 67 -16.93 0.57 4.56
C GLN A 67 -15.79 0.18 5.50
N PHE A 68 -15.18 -0.99 5.30
CA PHE A 68 -13.99 -1.40 6.07
C PHE A 68 -12.83 -0.42 5.85
N GLN A 69 -12.56 -0.04 4.60
CA GLN A 69 -11.51 0.93 4.27
C GLN A 69 -11.78 2.31 4.86
N GLU A 70 -13.05 2.77 4.85
CA GLU A 70 -13.43 4.05 5.48
C GLU A 70 -13.25 4.01 6.99
N ASN A 71 -13.69 2.94 7.66
CA ASN A 71 -13.51 2.79 9.10
C ASN A 71 -12.02 2.79 9.48
N MET A 72 -11.16 2.17 8.67
CA MET A 72 -9.71 2.19 8.88
C MET A 72 -9.14 3.60 8.68
N ALA A 73 -9.57 4.32 7.64
CA ALA A 73 -9.14 5.69 7.37
C ALA A 73 -9.54 6.66 8.52
N GLU A 74 -10.78 6.57 9.00
CA GLU A 74 -11.26 7.36 10.14
C GLU A 74 -10.48 7.06 11.43
N GLN A 75 -10.13 5.80 11.65
CA GLN A 75 -9.43 5.38 12.87
C GLN A 75 -7.97 5.86 12.90
N TYR A 76 -7.30 5.91 11.76
CA TYR A 76 -5.87 6.24 11.67
C TYR A 76 -5.60 7.64 11.09
N GLY A 77 -6.64 8.39 10.69
CA GLY A 77 -6.52 9.76 10.16
C GLY A 77 -5.81 9.85 8.81
N VAL A 78 -5.61 8.73 8.12
CA VAL A 78 -4.94 8.64 6.83
C VAL A 78 -5.83 7.88 5.84
N ASN A 79 -6.04 8.43 4.66
CA ASN A 79 -6.82 7.73 3.65
C ASN A 79 -5.97 6.72 2.91
N ALA A 80 -6.51 5.52 2.69
CA ALA A 80 -5.82 4.52 1.88
C ALA A 80 -5.52 5.07 0.49
N GLY A 81 -4.25 5.10 0.11
CA GLY A 81 -3.75 5.60 -1.16
C GLY A 81 -3.19 7.03 -1.14
N ASP A 82 -3.20 7.73 0.01
CA ASP A 82 -2.62 9.08 0.10
C ASP A 82 -1.11 9.05 -0.20
N GLU A 83 -0.39 8.01 0.19
CA GLU A 83 1.01 7.78 -0.16
C GLU A 83 1.22 7.63 -1.68
N MET A 84 0.27 6.96 -2.36
CA MET A 84 0.31 6.83 -3.81
C MET A 84 0.00 8.16 -4.51
N LEU A 85 -0.90 8.99 -3.92
CA LEU A 85 -1.15 10.35 -4.41
C LEU A 85 0.08 11.23 -4.24
N THR A 86 0.82 11.12 -3.13
CA THR A 86 2.09 11.83 -2.95
C THR A 86 3.06 11.52 -4.07
N ALA A 87 3.22 10.24 -4.42
CA ALA A 87 4.09 9.81 -5.52
C ALA A 87 3.60 10.34 -6.88
N ILE A 88 2.30 10.31 -7.14
CA ILE A 88 1.71 10.83 -8.39
C ILE A 88 1.87 12.36 -8.48
N ASN A 89 1.61 13.09 -7.40
CA ASN A 89 1.74 14.55 -7.37
C ASN A 89 3.19 14.99 -7.59
N TYR A 90 4.15 14.28 -6.98
CA TYR A 90 5.56 14.52 -7.23
C TYR A 90 5.89 14.32 -8.72
N ALA A 91 5.49 13.19 -9.29
CA ALA A 91 5.73 12.91 -10.70
C ALA A 91 5.13 14.00 -11.61
N GLN A 92 3.90 14.44 -11.34
CA GLN A 92 3.24 15.49 -12.12
C GLN A 92 3.96 16.83 -12.01
N SER A 93 4.40 17.24 -10.82
CA SER A 93 5.13 18.49 -10.61
C SER A 93 6.50 18.51 -11.29
N HIS A 94 7.12 17.34 -11.46
CA HIS A 94 8.42 17.16 -12.13
C HIS A 94 8.30 16.69 -13.59
N GLN A 95 7.06 16.65 -14.14
CA GLN A 95 6.78 16.20 -15.52
C GLN A 95 7.28 14.78 -15.81
N LEU A 96 7.31 13.93 -14.79
CA LEU A 96 7.68 12.52 -14.91
C LEU A 96 6.47 11.67 -15.27
N PRO A 97 6.64 10.62 -16.07
CA PRO A 97 5.59 9.66 -16.33
C PRO A 97 5.25 8.85 -15.07
N VAL A 98 3.96 8.48 -14.94
CA VAL A 98 3.45 7.60 -13.88
C VAL A 98 2.98 6.30 -14.50
N ALA A 99 3.38 5.17 -13.93
CA ALA A 99 2.92 3.84 -14.30
C ALA A 99 2.00 3.27 -13.22
N PHE A 100 0.77 2.93 -13.59
CA PHE A 100 -0.13 2.15 -12.76
C PHE A 100 0.26 0.68 -12.88
N ILE A 101 0.84 0.12 -11.82
CA ILE A 101 1.43 -1.22 -11.87
C ILE A 101 0.56 -2.31 -11.23
N ASP A 102 -0.56 -1.95 -10.60
CA ASP A 102 -1.47 -2.93 -9.99
C ASP A 102 -2.57 -3.41 -10.95
N THR A 103 -3.17 -4.55 -10.59
CA THR A 103 -4.31 -5.13 -11.32
C THR A 103 -5.60 -4.40 -11.00
N ASN A 104 -6.60 -4.54 -11.86
CA ASN A 104 -7.93 -4.02 -11.59
C ASN A 104 -8.56 -4.69 -10.38
N ALA A 105 -8.80 -3.92 -9.32
CA ALA A 105 -9.30 -4.42 -8.05
C ALA A 105 -10.68 -5.11 -8.16
N GLN A 106 -11.57 -4.62 -9.02
CA GLN A 106 -12.89 -5.25 -9.20
C GLN A 106 -12.76 -6.61 -9.88
N GLN A 107 -11.98 -6.70 -10.95
CA GLN A 107 -11.75 -7.96 -11.65
C GLN A 107 -11.04 -8.98 -10.75
N LEU A 108 -10.09 -8.53 -9.96
CA LEU A 108 -9.38 -9.35 -8.97
C LEU A 108 -10.34 -9.96 -7.95
N PHE A 109 -11.26 -9.16 -7.39
CA PHE A 109 -12.26 -9.62 -6.44
C PHE A 109 -13.24 -10.63 -7.04
N VAL A 110 -13.75 -10.35 -8.25
CA VAL A 110 -14.63 -11.28 -8.97
C VAL A 110 -13.92 -12.59 -9.25
N HIS A 111 -12.67 -12.52 -9.71
CA HIS A 111 -11.83 -13.70 -9.95
C HIS A 111 -11.64 -14.51 -8.67
N MET A 112 -11.17 -13.87 -7.60
CA MET A 112 -10.99 -14.50 -6.29
C MET A 112 -12.24 -15.23 -5.82
N TRP A 113 -13.39 -14.54 -5.85
CA TRP A 113 -14.66 -15.14 -5.41
C TRP A 113 -15.08 -16.32 -6.28
N LYS A 114 -14.83 -16.25 -7.59
CA LYS A 114 -15.16 -17.33 -8.54
C LYS A 114 -14.35 -18.59 -8.27
N ILE A 115 -13.04 -18.46 -8.05
CA ILE A 115 -12.14 -19.59 -7.87
C ILE A 115 -12.07 -20.12 -6.43
N MET A 116 -12.57 -19.35 -5.46
CA MET A 116 -12.54 -19.70 -4.03
C MET A 116 -13.39 -20.96 -3.78
N PRO A 117 -12.83 -22.01 -3.15
CA PRO A 117 -13.54 -23.22 -2.78
C PRO A 117 -14.69 -22.94 -1.80
N PHE A 118 -15.72 -23.75 -1.82
CA PHE A 118 -16.89 -23.59 -0.96
C PHE A 118 -16.51 -23.64 0.53
N SER A 119 -15.52 -24.46 0.88
CA SER A 119 -14.97 -24.56 2.24
C SER A 119 -14.35 -23.25 2.73
N GLU A 120 -13.62 -22.53 1.88
CA GLU A 120 -13.07 -21.21 2.23
C GLU A 120 -14.17 -20.16 2.33
N LYS A 121 -15.14 -20.14 1.40
CA LYS A 121 -16.31 -19.24 1.46
C LYS A 121 -17.07 -19.42 2.78
N PHE A 122 -17.29 -20.67 3.18
CA PHE A 122 -17.98 -20.99 4.42
C PHE A 122 -17.17 -20.53 5.64
N LYS A 123 -15.87 -20.82 5.68
CA LYS A 123 -14.96 -20.33 6.74
C LYS A 123 -14.97 -18.80 6.83
N LEU A 124 -14.93 -18.11 5.69
CA LEU A 124 -14.94 -16.65 5.63
C LEU A 124 -16.22 -16.06 6.20
N LEU A 125 -17.37 -16.61 5.85
CA LEU A 125 -18.67 -16.19 6.37
C LEU A 125 -18.78 -16.42 7.89
N PHE A 126 -18.32 -17.58 8.38
CA PHE A 126 -18.36 -17.87 9.82
C PHE A 126 -17.33 -17.06 10.61
N SER A 127 -16.14 -16.82 10.08
CA SER A 127 -15.14 -15.96 10.74
C SER A 127 -15.57 -14.49 10.76
N GLY A 128 -16.27 -14.01 9.73
CA GLY A 128 -16.88 -12.67 9.70
C GLY A 128 -17.93 -12.52 10.81
N VAL A 129 -18.80 -13.50 11.00
CA VAL A 129 -19.80 -13.49 12.09
C VAL A 129 -19.10 -13.51 13.48
N ALA A 130 -18.05 -14.30 13.65
CA ALA A 130 -17.28 -14.34 14.89
C ALA A 130 -16.54 -13.01 15.17
N GLY A 131 -16.08 -12.30 14.12
CA GLY A 131 -15.42 -11.01 14.23
C GLY A 131 -16.31 -9.88 14.78
N PHE A 132 -17.63 -9.95 14.60
CA PHE A 132 -18.60 -9.02 15.20
C PHE A 132 -18.62 -9.06 16.74
N PHE A 133 -18.13 -10.16 17.34
CA PHE A 133 -18.06 -10.33 18.80
C PHE A 133 -16.69 -10.02 19.40
N VAL A 134 -15.70 -9.60 18.56
CA VAL A 134 -14.36 -9.26 19.05
C VAL A 134 -14.34 -7.80 19.51
N SER A 135 -13.88 -7.55 20.73
CA SER A 135 -13.80 -6.21 21.30
C SER A 135 -12.73 -5.35 20.58
N LYS A 136 -13.00 -4.03 20.40
CA LYS A 136 -12.05 -3.06 19.82
C LYS A 136 -10.63 -3.18 20.40
N LYS A 137 -10.51 -3.34 21.71
CA LYS A 137 -9.23 -3.46 22.43
C LYS A 137 -8.40 -4.68 21.99
N ARG A 138 -9.05 -5.78 21.61
CA ARG A 138 -8.37 -6.98 21.11
C ARG A 138 -7.90 -6.79 19.67
N VAL A 139 -8.69 -6.10 18.86
CA VAL A 139 -8.31 -5.72 17.48
C VAL A 139 -7.09 -4.79 17.49
N GLU A 140 -7.04 -3.80 18.40
CA GLU A 140 -5.89 -2.88 18.53
C GLU A 140 -4.61 -3.58 18.99
N GLN A 141 -4.71 -4.52 19.91
CA GLN A 141 -3.56 -5.32 20.36
C GLN A 141 -3.04 -6.25 19.26
N GLU A 142 -3.94 -6.88 18.53
CA GLU A 142 -3.58 -7.73 17.38
C GLU A 142 -2.98 -6.89 16.25
N LEU A 143 -3.53 -5.71 15.93
CA LEU A 143 -2.97 -4.82 14.91
C LEU A 143 -1.54 -4.36 15.22
N LYS A 144 -1.22 -4.01 16.46
CA LYS A 144 0.17 -3.73 16.87
C LYS A 144 1.10 -4.92 16.66
N HIS A 145 0.65 -6.11 17.02
CA HIS A 145 1.43 -7.33 16.82
C HIS A 145 1.60 -7.68 15.33
N TYR A 146 0.60 -7.35 14.49
CA TYR A 146 0.66 -7.55 13.03
C TYR A 146 1.60 -6.56 12.34
N GLN A 147 1.72 -5.33 12.82
CA GLN A 147 2.69 -4.35 12.29
C GLN A 147 4.15 -4.81 12.51
N GLU A 148 4.42 -5.53 13.60
CA GLU A 148 5.75 -6.06 13.92
C GLU A 148 6.07 -7.36 13.17
N ASN A 149 5.04 -8.11 12.70
CA ASN A 149 5.17 -9.45 12.12
C ASN A 149 4.28 -9.66 10.89
N PHE A 150 4.20 -8.67 10.00
CA PHE A 150 3.33 -8.70 8.83
C PHE A 150 3.51 -9.94 7.94
N ASP A 151 4.76 -10.37 7.72
CA ASP A 151 5.07 -11.55 6.91
C ASP A 151 4.51 -12.85 7.54
N SER A 152 4.57 -12.97 8.86
CA SER A 152 3.98 -14.09 9.59
C SER A 152 2.46 -14.11 9.46
N TYR A 153 1.83 -12.95 9.47
CA TYR A 153 0.38 -12.80 9.31
C TYR A 153 -0.10 -13.20 7.90
N ILE A 154 0.62 -12.77 6.87
CA ILE A 154 0.33 -13.20 5.48
C ILE A 154 0.47 -14.71 5.33
N GLN A 155 1.45 -15.32 5.99
CA GLN A 155 1.59 -16.79 6.00
C GLN A 155 0.43 -17.48 6.73
N GLU A 156 -0.04 -16.93 7.86
CA GLU A 156 -1.21 -17.47 8.56
C GLU A 156 -2.49 -17.35 7.73
N ILE A 157 -2.72 -16.19 7.11
CA ILE A 157 -3.82 -16.03 6.15
C ILE A 157 -3.69 -17.07 5.04
N GLY A 158 -2.50 -17.27 4.49
CA GLY A 158 -2.24 -18.25 3.45
C GLY A 158 -2.56 -19.68 3.86
N LYS A 159 -2.30 -20.07 5.11
CA LYS A 159 -2.69 -21.38 5.64
C LYS A 159 -4.20 -21.52 5.80
N LYS A 160 -4.87 -20.47 6.26
CA LYS A 160 -6.30 -20.47 6.56
C LYS A 160 -7.18 -20.21 5.34
N PHE A 161 -6.72 -19.34 4.43
CA PHE A 161 -7.39 -18.88 3.22
C PHE A 161 -6.40 -18.83 2.03
N PRO A 162 -5.97 -19.98 1.49
CA PRO A 162 -4.96 -20.02 0.44
C PRO A 162 -5.40 -19.29 -0.84
N THR A 163 -6.68 -19.27 -1.17
CA THR A 163 -7.19 -18.51 -2.34
C THR A 163 -7.03 -17.00 -2.14
N ILE A 164 -7.27 -16.50 -0.93
CA ILE A 164 -7.10 -15.07 -0.61
C ILE A 164 -5.63 -14.68 -0.78
N LYS A 165 -4.71 -15.41 -0.14
CA LYS A 165 -3.27 -15.14 -0.26
C LYS A 165 -2.82 -15.20 -1.73
N ARG A 166 -3.17 -16.26 -2.44
CA ARG A 166 -2.81 -16.42 -3.84
C ARG A 166 -3.27 -15.23 -4.68
N THR A 167 -4.54 -14.84 -4.56
CA THR A 167 -5.11 -13.81 -5.43
C THR A 167 -4.71 -12.39 -5.01
N LEU A 168 -4.77 -12.08 -3.69
CA LEU A 168 -4.52 -10.71 -3.24
C LEU A 168 -3.03 -10.39 -3.06
N ILE A 169 -2.17 -11.39 -3.02
CA ILE A 169 -0.72 -11.19 -2.84
C ILE A 169 0.05 -11.75 -4.02
N ASP A 170 0.01 -13.08 -4.24
CA ASP A 170 0.95 -13.73 -5.16
C ASP A 170 0.68 -13.34 -6.61
N GLU A 171 -0.55 -13.44 -7.11
CA GLU A 171 -0.93 -13.07 -8.48
C GLU A 171 -0.73 -11.55 -8.76
N ARG A 172 -0.94 -10.70 -7.74
CA ARG A 172 -0.63 -9.27 -7.86
C ARG A 172 0.88 -9.00 -7.91
N ASN A 173 1.68 -9.70 -7.09
CA ASN A 173 3.14 -9.60 -7.17
C ASN A 173 3.65 -9.97 -8.57
N GLU A 174 3.16 -11.07 -9.14
CA GLU A 174 3.51 -11.49 -10.50
C GLU A 174 3.15 -10.41 -11.53
N TYR A 175 1.95 -9.86 -11.44
CA TYR A 175 1.51 -8.79 -12.35
C TYR A 175 2.35 -7.52 -12.21
N MET A 176 2.60 -7.06 -10.98
CA MET A 176 3.44 -5.89 -10.72
C MET A 176 4.86 -6.10 -11.24
N VAL A 177 5.45 -7.27 -11.04
CA VAL A 177 6.77 -7.58 -11.58
C VAL A 177 6.79 -7.58 -13.10
N LEU A 178 5.78 -8.13 -13.78
CA LEU A 178 5.69 -8.04 -15.25
C LEU A 178 5.67 -6.59 -15.73
N LYS A 179 4.95 -5.71 -15.03
CA LYS A 179 4.95 -4.27 -15.33
C LYS A 179 6.32 -3.64 -15.09
N LEU A 180 6.94 -3.91 -13.93
CA LEU A 180 8.25 -3.36 -13.58
C LEU A 180 9.36 -3.81 -14.56
N VAL A 181 9.33 -5.07 -15.00
CA VAL A 181 10.26 -5.57 -16.03
C VAL A 181 10.07 -4.81 -17.34
N SER A 182 8.84 -4.64 -17.80
CA SER A 182 8.55 -3.88 -19.03
C SER A 182 8.95 -2.40 -18.93
N LEU A 183 8.88 -1.81 -17.73
CA LEU A 183 9.39 -0.45 -17.50
C LEU A 183 10.91 -0.42 -17.53
N HIS A 184 11.56 -1.44 -16.94
CA HIS A 184 13.02 -1.54 -16.87
C HIS A 184 13.70 -1.64 -18.25
N GLU A 185 13.00 -2.17 -19.25
CA GLU A 185 13.46 -2.16 -20.65
C GLU A 185 13.58 -0.76 -21.25
N LYS A 186 12.88 0.23 -20.67
CA LYS A 186 12.75 1.58 -21.23
C LYS A 186 13.34 2.68 -20.36
N HIS A 187 13.49 2.42 -19.07
CA HIS A 187 13.91 3.39 -18.06
C HIS A 187 15.04 2.83 -17.21
N GLN A 188 16.04 3.65 -16.92
CA GLN A 188 17.19 3.23 -16.12
C GLN A 188 16.96 3.41 -14.63
N LYS A 189 16.22 4.46 -14.23
CA LYS A 189 15.91 4.79 -12.85
C LYS A 189 14.39 4.73 -12.63
N ILE A 190 13.91 3.66 -11.99
CA ILE A 190 12.50 3.44 -11.68
C ILE A 190 12.34 3.46 -10.17
N VAL A 191 11.41 4.26 -9.68
CA VAL A 191 10.96 4.17 -8.28
C VAL A 191 9.54 3.62 -8.29
N ALA A 192 9.29 2.56 -7.51
CA ALA A 192 7.98 1.92 -7.40
C ALA A 192 7.49 1.92 -5.95
N CYS A 193 6.36 2.59 -5.70
CA CYS A 193 5.69 2.60 -4.41
C CYS A 193 4.65 1.47 -4.36
N VAL A 194 4.82 0.56 -3.41
CA VAL A 194 3.92 -0.59 -3.19
C VAL A 194 3.67 -0.78 -1.69
N GLY A 195 2.58 -1.42 -1.32
CA GLY A 195 2.36 -1.82 0.06
C GLY A 195 3.50 -2.72 0.57
N ASP A 196 4.00 -2.48 1.78
CA ASP A 196 5.18 -3.17 2.33
C ASP A 196 5.06 -4.70 2.31
N GLY A 197 3.83 -5.22 2.39
CA GLY A 197 3.56 -6.65 2.28
C GLY A 197 3.81 -7.26 0.91
N HIS A 198 3.90 -6.47 -0.14
CA HIS A 198 4.25 -6.93 -1.48
C HIS A 198 5.77 -6.98 -1.71
N VAL A 199 6.54 -6.19 -0.95
CA VAL A 199 7.99 -6.05 -1.14
C VAL A 199 8.74 -7.39 -1.14
N PRO A 200 8.53 -8.31 -0.17
CA PRO A 200 9.26 -9.58 -0.18
C PRO A 200 8.98 -10.44 -1.42
N GLY A 201 7.71 -10.53 -1.82
CA GLY A 201 7.31 -11.34 -2.98
C GLY A 201 7.80 -10.74 -4.31
N ILE A 202 7.69 -9.43 -4.48
CA ILE A 202 8.21 -8.73 -5.66
C ILE A 202 9.73 -8.86 -5.74
N SER A 203 10.44 -8.70 -4.61
CA SER A 203 11.90 -8.84 -4.54
C SER A 203 12.35 -10.24 -4.97
N ALA A 204 11.70 -11.29 -4.47
CA ALA A 204 12.01 -12.67 -4.86
C ALA A 204 11.85 -12.90 -6.38
N LEU A 205 10.76 -12.38 -6.96
CA LEU A 205 10.49 -12.50 -8.39
C LEU A 205 11.45 -11.67 -9.26
N LEU A 206 11.84 -10.47 -8.82
CA LEU A 206 12.85 -9.65 -9.51
C LEU A 206 14.23 -10.32 -9.46
N GLN A 207 14.59 -10.91 -8.32
CA GLN A 207 15.84 -11.67 -8.16
C GLN A 207 15.88 -12.88 -9.08
N GLU A 208 14.79 -13.66 -9.16
CA GLU A 208 14.67 -14.79 -10.10
C GLU A 208 14.88 -14.37 -11.56
N LYS A 209 14.36 -13.19 -11.93
CA LYS A 209 14.52 -12.60 -13.27
C LYS A 209 15.85 -11.88 -13.48
N GLN A 210 16.73 -11.85 -12.48
CA GLN A 210 18.04 -11.17 -12.51
C GLN A 210 17.92 -9.66 -12.83
N ILE A 211 16.82 -9.02 -12.43
CA ILE A 211 16.63 -7.57 -12.56
C ILE A 211 17.28 -6.88 -11.36
N PRO A 212 18.15 -5.88 -11.56
CA PRO A 212 18.78 -5.15 -10.46
C PRO A 212 17.76 -4.26 -9.74
N PHE A 213 17.66 -4.41 -8.43
CA PHE A 213 16.78 -3.61 -7.57
C PHE A 213 17.39 -3.35 -6.20
N GLU A 214 16.85 -2.36 -5.52
CA GLU A 214 17.02 -2.11 -4.09
C GLU A 214 15.66 -1.96 -3.43
N THR A 215 15.61 -2.12 -2.12
CA THR A 215 14.37 -2.01 -1.35
C THR A 215 14.52 -1.00 -0.21
N ILE A 216 13.46 -0.24 0.04
CA ILE A 216 13.31 0.62 1.21
C ILE A 216 12.03 0.18 1.89
N ARG A 217 12.14 -0.42 3.08
CA ARG A 217 10.99 -0.97 3.81
C ARG A 217 10.29 0.11 4.63
N LEU A 218 9.00 -0.12 4.93
CA LEU A 218 8.19 0.77 5.75
C LEU A 218 8.87 1.18 7.06
N GLN A 219 9.54 0.24 7.74
CA GLN A 219 10.26 0.51 8.99
C GLN A 219 11.41 1.50 8.81
N GLU A 220 12.01 1.56 7.63
CA GLU A 220 13.09 2.52 7.31
C GLU A 220 12.52 3.92 7.07
N LEU A 221 11.33 4.01 6.42
CA LEU A 221 10.62 5.28 6.20
C LEU A 221 10.15 5.94 7.49
N GLN A 222 9.90 5.15 8.54
CA GLN A 222 9.43 5.63 9.84
C GLN A 222 10.56 6.16 10.74
N LYS A 223 11.81 5.85 10.42
CA LYS A 223 12.94 6.39 11.17
C LYS A 223 13.07 7.88 10.86
N PRO A 224 13.20 8.76 11.87
CA PRO A 224 13.51 10.15 11.58
C PRO A 224 14.80 10.18 10.77
N HIS A 225 14.78 10.78 9.60
CA HIS A 225 15.98 11.10 8.83
C HIS A 225 16.77 12.13 9.65
N ILE A 226 17.69 11.65 10.48
CA ILE A 226 18.74 12.49 11.04
C ILE A 226 19.66 12.79 9.85
N GLN A 227 19.36 13.88 9.14
CA GLN A 227 20.38 14.48 8.29
C GLN A 227 21.55 14.82 9.23
N GLU A 228 22.65 14.10 9.11
CA GLU A 228 23.94 14.58 9.61
C GLU A 228 24.24 15.88 8.87
N MET A 229 23.75 16.98 9.41
CA MET A 229 24.26 18.30 9.07
C MET A 229 25.67 18.36 9.65
N ASN A 230 26.64 17.92 8.86
CA ASN A 230 28.04 18.21 9.12
C ASN A 230 28.20 19.74 9.13
N GLY A 231 28.38 20.28 10.33
CA GLY A 231 28.95 21.60 10.59
C GLY A 231 27.95 22.72 10.84
N SER A 232 27.41 22.77 12.05
CA SER A 232 27.26 23.98 12.87
C SER A 232 26.49 23.63 14.14
N SER A 233 27.15 23.59 15.27
CA SER A 233 26.55 23.42 16.58
C SER A 233 25.70 24.64 16.93
N ALA A 234 24.37 24.53 16.74
CA ALA A 234 23.41 25.44 17.33
C ALA A 234 22.80 24.76 18.56
N HIS A 235 23.27 25.17 19.75
CA HIS A 235 22.66 24.81 21.02
C HIS A 235 21.25 25.45 21.12
N PHE A 236 20.20 24.68 21.00
CA PHE A 236 18.85 25.08 21.41
C PHE A 236 18.59 24.58 22.84
N SER A 237 18.58 25.49 23.80
CA SER A 237 18.10 25.21 25.16
C SER A 237 16.62 25.53 25.24
N ILE A 238 15.78 24.51 25.43
CA ILE A 238 14.35 24.68 25.72
C ILE A 238 14.19 24.83 27.24
N ASN A 239 13.94 26.05 27.72
CA ASN A 239 13.54 26.30 29.10
C ASN A 239 12.04 25.99 29.29
N TYR A 240 11.73 24.87 29.92
CA TYR A 240 10.39 24.59 30.43
C TYR A 240 10.19 25.34 31.73
N LYS A 241 9.22 26.27 31.80
CA LYS A 241 8.64 26.76 33.05
C LYS A 241 7.36 25.99 33.33
N PRO A 242 7.25 25.30 34.46
CA PRO A 242 5.97 24.71 34.88
C PRO A 242 5.09 25.81 35.47
N PHE A 243 3.81 25.80 35.12
CA PHE A 243 2.72 26.43 35.83
C PHE A 243 2.08 25.42 36.75
#